data_fe8c46abccdb81f95c6dcfa3a7e9bc39
#
_entry.id   fe8c46abccdb81f95c6dcfa3a7e9bc39
#
_cell.length_a   1.000
_cell.length_b   1.000
_cell.length_c   1.000
_cell.angle_alpha   90.00
_cell.angle_beta   90.00
_cell.angle_gamma   90.00
#
_symmetry.space_group_name_H-M   'P 1'
#
loop_
_entity.id
_entity.type
_entity.pdbx_description
1 polymer ?
#
loop_
_entity_poly.entity_id
_entity_poly.type
_entity_poly.pdbx_seq_one_letter_code
_entity_poly.pdbx_strand_id
1 'polypeptide(L)'
;MTTTSTSTPAPSRESPFRRQASVERLNELSRGTAMEPLGIVFTEIGADYVRGTMPVDARTRQPYGLLHGGASVLLAETLGSSAGNLCVPEGKVCVGLEINANHVRAVRGGTVTGTARPVHVGGRTQVWEIRIEDETGQLACISRLTLAVVSAG
;
A
#
# COMPACT_ATOMS: atom_id res chain seq x y z
N MET A 1 32.89 -8.61 -34.77
CA MET A 1 32.52 -9.60 -33.74
C MET A 1 31.60 -8.89 -32.76
N THR A 2 30.30 -9.10 -32.91
CA THR A 2 29.23 -8.46 -32.08
C THR A 2 28.90 -9.46 -30.95
N THR A 3 29.27 -9.11 -29.73
CA THR A 3 28.91 -9.88 -28.53
C THR A 3 27.46 -9.56 -28.13
N THR A 4 26.54 -10.45 -28.42
CA THR A 4 25.18 -10.44 -27.91
C THR A 4 25.21 -10.81 -26.43
N SER A 5 24.97 -9.82 -25.56
CA SER A 5 24.75 -10.02 -24.14
C SER A 5 23.33 -10.58 -23.94
N THR A 6 23.23 -11.86 -23.64
CA THR A 6 22.00 -12.50 -23.20
C THR A 6 21.80 -12.18 -21.73
N SER A 7 20.93 -11.21 -21.43
CA SER A 7 20.48 -10.98 -20.05
C SER A 7 19.56 -12.12 -19.63
N THR A 8 20.00 -12.93 -18.67
CA THR A 8 19.17 -13.93 -18.00
C THR A 8 18.04 -13.18 -17.26
N PRO A 9 16.75 -13.50 -17.51
CA PRO A 9 15.67 -12.89 -16.76
C PRO A 9 15.82 -13.26 -15.27
N ALA A 10 15.64 -12.26 -14.40
CA ALA A 10 15.63 -12.48 -12.96
C ALA A 10 14.53 -13.51 -12.61
N PRO A 11 14.78 -14.43 -11.66
CA PRO A 11 13.78 -15.43 -11.28
C PRO A 11 12.52 -14.72 -10.83
N SER A 12 11.36 -15.14 -11.34
CA SER A 12 10.07 -14.68 -10.90
C SER A 12 9.93 -14.99 -9.42
N ARG A 13 9.90 -13.97 -8.57
CA ARG A 13 9.62 -14.17 -7.14
C ARG A 13 8.24 -14.79 -7.01
N GLU A 14 8.15 -15.93 -6.34
CA GLU A 14 6.85 -16.48 -5.96
C GLU A 14 6.07 -15.44 -5.15
N SER A 15 4.76 -15.41 -5.34
CA SER A 15 3.90 -14.49 -4.61
C SER A 15 4.05 -14.70 -3.10
N PRO A 16 4.26 -13.64 -2.29
CA PRO A 16 4.30 -13.75 -0.84
C PRO A 16 2.93 -14.01 -0.22
N PHE A 17 1.85 -13.85 -1.00
CA PHE A 17 0.48 -13.97 -0.51
C PHE A 17 0.11 -15.43 -0.28
N ARG A 18 -0.28 -15.73 0.95
CA ARG A 18 -0.75 -17.05 1.41
C ARG A 18 -2.26 -17.16 1.46
N ARG A 19 -2.96 -16.02 1.55
CA ARG A 19 -4.41 -15.93 1.58
C ARG A 19 -4.92 -15.39 0.27
N GLN A 20 -6.02 -15.98 -0.20
CA GLN A 20 -6.76 -15.42 -1.31
C GLN A 20 -7.71 -14.34 -0.80
N ALA A 21 -7.73 -13.20 -1.46
CA ALA A 21 -8.71 -12.15 -1.25
C ALA A 21 -9.07 -11.53 -2.59
N SER A 22 -10.27 -10.98 -2.69
CA SER A 22 -10.67 -10.16 -3.82
C SER A 22 -10.67 -8.68 -3.43
N VAL A 23 -10.58 -7.83 -4.42
CA VAL A 23 -10.69 -6.36 -4.27
C VAL A 23 -12.05 -6.02 -3.62
N GLU A 24 -13.11 -6.67 -4.06
CA GLU A 24 -14.46 -6.49 -3.53
C GLU A 24 -14.51 -6.79 -2.03
N ARG A 25 -13.88 -7.88 -1.61
CA ARG A 25 -13.84 -8.26 -0.19
C ARG A 25 -13.07 -7.25 0.65
N LEU A 26 -11.95 -6.73 0.17
CA LEU A 26 -11.19 -5.68 0.88
C LEU A 26 -12.02 -4.39 1.00
N ASN A 27 -12.74 -4.01 -0.06
CA ASN A 27 -13.60 -2.84 -0.05
C ASN A 27 -14.84 -3.02 0.86
N GLU A 28 -15.42 -4.22 0.95
CA GLU A 28 -16.48 -4.52 1.91
C GLU A 28 -16.00 -4.34 3.36
N LEU A 29 -14.81 -4.85 3.69
CA LEU A 29 -14.21 -4.72 5.01
C LEU A 29 -13.87 -3.26 5.38
N SER A 30 -13.73 -2.39 4.39
CA SER A 30 -13.46 -0.97 4.58
C SER A 30 -14.68 -0.16 5.01
N ARG A 31 -15.91 -0.70 4.85
CA ARG A 31 -17.15 0.01 5.20
C ARG A 31 -17.25 0.24 6.69
N GLY A 32 -17.69 1.43 7.07
CA GLY A 32 -17.84 1.84 8.47
C GLY A 32 -16.52 2.02 9.19
N THR A 33 -15.41 2.13 8.47
CA THR A 33 -14.06 2.35 9.02
C THR A 33 -13.50 3.71 8.60
N ALA A 34 -12.30 4.07 9.06
CA ALA A 34 -11.64 5.33 8.71
C ALA A 34 -11.38 5.49 7.19
N MET A 35 -11.40 4.41 6.43
CA MET A 35 -11.15 4.42 4.99
C MET A 35 -12.34 5.00 4.19
N GLU A 36 -13.55 4.70 4.63
CA GLU A 36 -14.77 5.09 3.91
C GLU A 36 -14.95 6.61 3.77
N PRO A 37 -14.87 7.42 4.85
CA PRO A 37 -15.05 8.88 4.73
C PRO A 37 -13.95 9.56 3.89
N LEU A 38 -12.74 8.98 3.80
CA LEU A 38 -11.68 9.52 2.96
C LEU A 38 -11.78 9.05 1.50
N GLY A 39 -12.70 8.15 1.19
CA GLY A 39 -12.87 7.61 -0.16
C GLY A 39 -11.73 6.70 -0.61
N ILE A 40 -11.06 6.03 0.34
CA ILE A 40 -10.02 5.04 0.02
C ILE A 40 -10.69 3.79 -0.55
N VAL A 41 -10.22 3.36 -1.72
CA VAL A 41 -10.74 2.20 -2.44
C VAL A 41 -9.58 1.32 -2.90
N PHE A 42 -9.63 0.03 -2.58
CA PHE A 42 -8.74 -0.95 -3.17
C PHE A 42 -9.10 -1.16 -4.64
N THR A 43 -8.11 -1.21 -5.51
CA THR A 43 -8.30 -1.32 -6.96
C THR A 43 -7.65 -2.55 -7.56
N GLU A 44 -6.60 -3.10 -6.92
CA GLU A 44 -5.87 -4.22 -7.49
C GLU A 44 -5.12 -5.01 -6.40
N ILE A 45 -5.12 -6.33 -6.52
CA ILE A 45 -4.23 -7.25 -5.82
C ILE A 45 -3.38 -7.94 -6.89
N GLY A 46 -2.11 -7.57 -6.98
CA GLY A 46 -1.17 -8.15 -7.92
C GLY A 46 -0.44 -9.37 -7.36
N ALA A 47 0.60 -9.82 -8.05
CA ALA A 47 1.38 -10.99 -7.61
C ALA A 47 2.11 -10.76 -6.29
N ASP A 48 2.61 -9.54 -6.05
CA ASP A 48 3.39 -9.15 -4.87
C ASP A 48 3.06 -7.75 -4.34
N TYR A 49 1.92 -7.18 -4.75
CA TYR A 49 1.52 -5.84 -4.34
C TYR A 49 0.01 -5.71 -4.15
N VAL A 50 -0.36 -4.70 -3.37
CA VAL A 50 -1.75 -4.23 -3.24
C VAL A 50 -1.78 -2.76 -3.63
N ARG A 51 -2.80 -2.38 -4.42
CA ARG A 51 -3.01 -1.03 -4.92
C ARG A 51 -4.37 -0.49 -4.51
N GLY A 52 -4.43 0.81 -4.27
CA GLY A 52 -5.68 1.50 -3.98
C GLY A 52 -5.57 2.98 -4.29
N THR A 53 -6.70 3.65 -4.32
CA THR A 53 -6.81 5.07 -4.66
C THR A 53 -7.45 5.87 -3.54
N MET A 54 -7.22 7.16 -3.53
CA MET A 54 -7.84 8.12 -2.64
C MET A 54 -8.04 9.46 -3.38
N PRO A 55 -9.23 10.08 -3.32
CA PRO A 55 -9.45 11.39 -3.92
C PRO A 55 -8.70 12.48 -3.17
N VAL A 56 -8.32 13.55 -3.89
CA VAL A 56 -7.72 14.75 -3.31
C VAL A 56 -8.76 15.88 -3.37
N ASP A 57 -9.60 15.95 -2.36
CA ASP A 57 -10.71 16.88 -2.24
C ASP A 57 -10.87 17.39 -0.79
N ALA A 58 -12.01 17.96 -0.46
CA ALA A 58 -12.27 18.53 0.87
C ALA A 58 -12.08 17.55 2.03
N ARG A 59 -12.21 16.22 1.77
CA ARG A 59 -12.05 15.16 2.79
C ARG A 59 -10.59 14.87 3.13
N THR A 60 -9.69 15.19 2.21
CA THR A 60 -8.28 14.75 2.27
C THR A 60 -7.27 15.88 2.14
N ARG A 61 -7.73 17.13 1.96
CA ARG A 61 -6.88 18.32 1.89
C ARG A 61 -6.58 18.90 3.27
N GLN A 62 -5.40 19.50 3.39
CA GLN A 62 -5.03 20.36 4.51
C GLN A 62 -5.40 21.84 4.19
N PRO A 63 -5.27 22.79 5.18
CA PRO A 63 -5.76 24.17 5.02
C PRO A 63 -5.21 24.96 3.83
N TYR A 64 -4.03 24.61 3.29
CA TYR A 64 -3.46 25.26 2.11
C TYR A 64 -3.95 24.66 0.77
N GLY A 65 -4.95 23.77 0.81
CA GLY A 65 -5.54 23.16 -0.38
C GLY A 65 -4.72 22.03 -1.01
N LEU A 66 -3.73 21.50 -0.29
CA LEU A 66 -2.91 20.37 -0.73
C LEU A 66 -3.40 19.09 -0.08
N LEU A 67 -3.08 17.95 -0.68
CA LEU A 67 -3.26 16.64 -0.05
C LEU A 67 -2.60 16.65 1.33
N HIS A 68 -3.37 16.29 2.35
CA HIS A 68 -2.91 16.21 3.73
C HIS A 68 -1.94 15.03 3.90
N GLY A 69 -0.78 15.28 4.52
CA GLY A 69 0.23 14.24 4.76
C GLY A 69 -0.33 13.06 5.55
N GLY A 70 -1.14 13.32 6.58
CA GLY A 70 -1.80 12.27 7.36
C GLY A 70 -2.79 11.44 6.55
N ALA A 71 -3.49 12.03 5.56
CA ALA A 71 -4.34 11.27 4.64
C ALA A 71 -3.52 10.33 3.75
N SER A 72 -2.37 10.79 3.25
CA SER A 72 -1.42 9.94 2.54
C SER A 72 -0.91 8.78 3.40
N VAL A 73 -0.61 9.03 4.68
CA VAL A 73 -0.17 7.99 5.62
C VAL A 73 -1.28 6.98 5.88
N LEU A 74 -2.54 7.41 6.02
CA LEU A 74 -3.66 6.50 6.19
C LEU A 74 -3.86 5.60 4.98
N LEU A 75 -3.77 6.13 3.75
CA LEU A 75 -3.77 5.33 2.53
C LEU A 75 -2.60 4.32 2.53
N ALA A 76 -1.39 4.78 2.84
CA ALA A 76 -0.20 3.93 2.84
C ALA A 76 -0.31 2.78 3.85
N GLU A 77 -0.70 3.06 5.09
CA GLU A 77 -0.85 2.05 6.14
C GLU A 77 -2.00 1.08 5.82
N THR A 78 -3.10 1.56 5.25
CA THR A 78 -4.21 0.73 4.79
C THR A 78 -3.75 -0.32 3.79
N LEU A 79 -3.01 0.10 2.75
CA LEU A 79 -2.53 -0.80 1.70
C LEU A 79 -1.48 -1.78 2.23
N GLY A 80 -0.50 -1.29 2.98
CA GLY A 80 0.58 -2.11 3.54
C GLY A 80 0.07 -3.13 4.56
N SER A 81 -0.85 -2.74 5.45
CA SER A 81 -1.46 -3.64 6.43
C SER A 81 -2.30 -4.72 5.76
N SER A 82 -3.08 -4.35 4.75
CA SER A 82 -3.86 -5.34 3.98
C SER A 82 -2.96 -6.33 3.26
N ALA A 83 -1.92 -5.84 2.58
CA ALA A 83 -0.94 -6.71 1.92
C ALA A 83 -0.23 -7.63 2.93
N GLY A 84 0.17 -7.10 4.08
CA GLY A 84 0.80 -7.90 5.15
C GLY A 84 -0.11 -9.00 5.68
N ASN A 85 -1.38 -8.72 5.85
CA ASN A 85 -2.38 -9.71 6.30
C ASN A 85 -2.62 -10.82 5.27
N LEU A 86 -2.42 -10.56 3.98
CA LEU A 86 -2.45 -11.61 2.94
C LEU A 86 -1.25 -12.56 3.01
N CYS A 87 -0.14 -12.15 3.62
CA CYS A 87 1.09 -12.94 3.71
C CYS A 87 1.14 -13.90 4.90
N VAL A 88 0.23 -13.79 5.87
CA VAL A 88 0.28 -14.60 7.10
C VAL A 88 -0.68 -15.78 7.05
N PRO A 89 -0.36 -16.92 7.72
CA PRO A 89 -1.26 -18.08 7.79
C PRO A 89 -2.50 -17.77 8.63
N GLU A 90 -3.46 -18.69 8.60
CA GLU A 90 -4.61 -18.63 9.51
C GLU A 90 -4.18 -18.57 10.97
N GLY A 91 -4.95 -17.89 11.81
CA GLY A 91 -4.64 -17.65 13.22
C GLY A 91 -3.58 -16.60 13.47
N LYS A 92 -3.05 -15.94 12.43
CA LYS A 92 -2.15 -14.81 12.55
C LYS A 92 -2.73 -13.56 11.88
N VAL A 93 -2.36 -12.40 12.41
CA VAL A 93 -2.67 -11.08 11.85
C VAL A 93 -1.45 -10.18 11.89
N CYS A 94 -1.44 -9.17 11.03
CA CYS A 94 -0.44 -8.11 11.07
C CYS A 94 -1.03 -6.87 11.73
N VAL A 95 -0.24 -6.24 12.61
CA VAL A 95 -0.57 -4.95 13.23
C VAL A 95 0.58 -3.97 13.04
N GLY A 96 0.25 -2.69 12.81
CA GLY A 96 1.24 -1.64 12.59
C GLY A 96 2.10 -1.40 13.84
N LEU A 97 3.41 -1.26 13.64
CA LEU A 97 4.36 -0.84 14.68
C LEU A 97 4.87 0.57 14.43
N GLU A 98 5.20 0.90 13.20
CA GLU A 98 5.77 2.18 12.81
C GLU A 98 5.51 2.43 11.34
N ILE A 99 5.21 3.67 11.00
CA ILE A 99 5.16 4.13 9.62
C ILE A 99 5.88 5.48 9.52
N ASN A 100 6.72 5.63 8.51
CA ASN A 100 7.28 6.92 8.13
C ASN A 100 6.85 7.29 6.71
N ALA A 101 6.85 8.58 6.41
CA ALA A 101 6.45 9.08 5.11
C ALA A 101 7.25 10.32 4.73
N ASN A 102 7.66 10.40 3.47
CA ASN A 102 8.25 11.58 2.87
C ASN A 102 7.30 12.10 1.79
N HIS A 103 6.77 13.30 2.01
CA HIS A 103 5.89 14.00 1.08
C HIS A 103 6.77 14.84 0.15
N VAL A 104 6.99 14.34 -1.06
CA VAL A 104 8.00 14.90 -1.99
C VAL A 104 7.37 15.79 -3.05
N ARG A 105 6.04 15.75 -3.22
CA ARG A 105 5.32 16.57 -4.20
C ARG A 105 3.94 16.96 -3.67
N ALA A 106 3.57 18.22 -3.88
CA ALA A 106 2.25 18.74 -3.58
C ALA A 106 1.23 18.26 -4.61
N VAL A 107 0.08 17.74 -4.15
CA VAL A 107 -1.07 17.37 -4.98
C VAL A 107 -2.27 18.24 -4.56
N ARG A 108 -2.92 18.88 -5.52
CA ARG A 108 -4.01 19.84 -5.25
C ARG A 108 -5.39 19.33 -5.58
N GLY A 109 -5.50 18.26 -6.35
CA GLY A 109 -6.78 17.70 -6.80
C GLY A 109 -6.60 16.38 -7.52
N GLY A 110 -7.68 15.86 -8.08
CA GLY A 110 -7.68 14.58 -8.76
C GLY A 110 -7.68 13.41 -7.79
N THR A 111 -6.98 12.37 -8.15
CA THR A 111 -6.89 11.12 -7.40
C THR A 111 -5.42 10.71 -7.26
N VAL A 112 -5.04 10.22 -6.10
CA VAL A 112 -3.73 9.58 -5.91
C VAL A 112 -3.88 8.07 -5.86
N THR A 113 -2.87 7.36 -6.37
CA THR A 113 -2.78 5.90 -6.37
C THR A 113 -1.63 5.45 -5.50
N GLY A 114 -1.93 4.67 -4.48
CA GLY A 114 -0.93 4.02 -3.64
C GLY A 114 -0.65 2.59 -4.12
N THR A 115 0.61 2.16 -4.05
CA THR A 115 1.04 0.79 -4.32
C THR A 115 1.96 0.32 -3.21
N ALA A 116 1.53 -0.71 -2.47
CA ALA A 116 2.32 -1.33 -1.41
C ALA A 116 3.05 -2.56 -1.95
N ARG A 117 4.39 -2.60 -1.77
CA ARG A 117 5.25 -3.72 -2.15
C ARG A 117 6.09 -4.20 -0.97
N PRO A 118 6.37 -5.52 -0.86
CA PRO A 118 7.15 -6.03 0.25
C PRO A 118 8.63 -5.67 0.12
N VAL A 119 9.22 -5.19 1.21
CA VAL A 119 10.66 -5.08 1.42
C VAL A 119 11.16 -6.32 2.15
N HIS A 120 10.41 -6.76 3.17
CA HIS A 120 10.70 -7.93 3.98
C HIS A 120 9.40 -8.58 4.45
N VAL A 121 9.28 -9.89 4.27
CA VAL A 121 8.15 -10.69 4.77
C VAL A 121 8.69 -11.79 5.65
N GLY A 122 8.74 -11.53 6.96
CA GLY A 122 9.22 -12.47 7.98
C GLY A 122 8.09 -13.05 8.82
N GLY A 123 8.43 -14.06 9.63
CA GLY A 123 7.47 -14.74 10.49
C GLY A 123 7.02 -13.94 11.72
N ARG A 124 7.77 -12.90 12.11
CA ARG A 124 7.48 -12.03 13.27
C ARG A 124 7.29 -10.57 12.90
N THR A 125 7.96 -10.12 11.85
CA THR A 125 7.91 -8.74 11.36
C THR A 125 7.87 -8.73 9.84
N GLN A 126 7.20 -7.70 9.31
CA GLN A 126 7.20 -7.40 7.88
C GLN A 126 7.52 -5.91 7.68
N VAL A 127 8.13 -5.59 6.56
CA VAL A 127 8.41 -4.21 6.14
C VAL A 127 7.87 -4.04 4.73
N TRP A 128 7.10 -2.99 4.52
CA TRP A 128 6.46 -2.65 3.26
C TRP A 128 6.87 -1.26 2.81
N GLU A 129 7.15 -1.09 1.54
CA GLU A 129 7.28 0.22 0.90
C GLU A 129 5.97 0.56 0.21
N ILE A 130 5.49 1.79 0.40
CA ILE A 130 4.30 2.28 -0.27
C ILE A 130 4.65 3.54 -1.05
N ARG A 131 4.40 3.52 -2.33
CA ARG A 131 4.56 4.66 -3.23
C ARG A 131 3.18 5.21 -3.56
N ILE A 132 3.00 6.50 -3.38
CA ILE A 132 1.77 7.21 -3.72
C ILE A 132 2.10 8.16 -4.86
N GLU A 133 1.38 8.02 -5.96
CA GLU A 133 1.59 8.74 -7.21
C GLU A 133 0.33 9.53 -7.58
N ASP A 134 0.52 10.67 -8.23
CA ASP A 134 -0.58 11.46 -8.78
C ASP A 134 -1.09 10.86 -10.10
N GLU A 135 -2.12 11.48 -10.70
CA GLU A 135 -2.74 11.00 -11.97
C GLU A 135 -1.77 11.00 -13.16
N THR A 136 -0.66 11.72 -13.07
CA THR A 136 0.39 11.74 -14.09
C THR A 136 1.47 10.69 -13.86
N GLY A 137 1.35 9.89 -12.79
CA GLY A 137 2.33 8.89 -12.39
C GLY A 137 3.56 9.46 -11.67
N GLN A 138 3.50 10.73 -11.24
CA GLN A 138 4.59 11.35 -10.51
C GLN A 138 4.48 11.05 -9.02
N LEU A 139 5.61 10.70 -8.40
CA LEU A 139 5.70 10.38 -6.98
C LEU A 139 5.30 11.60 -6.13
N ALA A 140 4.27 11.44 -5.31
CA ALA A 140 3.81 12.42 -4.34
C ALA A 140 4.29 12.09 -2.91
N CYS A 141 4.28 10.82 -2.54
CA CYS A 141 4.70 10.35 -1.23
C CYS A 141 5.36 8.97 -1.32
N ILE A 142 6.40 8.75 -0.53
CA ILE A 142 6.98 7.44 -0.30
C ILE A 142 6.98 7.14 1.19
N SER A 143 6.48 5.96 1.56
CA SER A 143 6.34 5.51 2.94
C SER A 143 7.01 4.17 3.15
N ARG A 144 7.38 3.90 4.41
CA ARG A 144 7.78 2.58 4.87
C ARG A 144 6.97 2.22 6.11
N LEU A 145 6.33 1.06 6.06
CA LEU A 145 5.50 0.53 7.14
C LEU A 145 6.15 -0.74 7.70
N THR A 146 6.32 -0.76 9.03
CA THR A 146 6.73 -1.96 9.77
C THR A 146 5.53 -2.56 10.48
N LEU A 147 5.32 -3.87 10.30
CA LEU A 147 4.23 -4.63 10.89
C LEU A 147 4.79 -5.71 11.83
N ALA A 148 4.10 -5.93 12.95
CA ALA A 148 4.27 -7.14 13.76
C ALA A 148 3.28 -8.22 13.31
N VAL A 149 3.75 -9.47 13.28
CA VAL A 149 2.91 -10.66 13.08
C VAL A 149 2.57 -11.24 14.44
N VAL A 150 1.30 -11.18 14.81
CA VAL A 150 0.79 -11.63 16.11
C VAL A 150 -0.28 -12.69 15.96
N SER A 151 -0.61 -13.40 17.04
CA SER A 151 -1.77 -14.32 17.03
C SER A 151 -3.06 -13.52 16.93
N ALA A 152 -3.98 -13.99 16.09
CA ALA A 152 -5.35 -13.50 16.12
C ALA A 152 -5.98 -13.88 17.46
N GLY A 153 -6.58 -12.92 18.14
CA GLY A 153 -7.27 -13.14 19.43
C GLY A 153 -8.56 -13.92 19.25
#